data_18fd095da3f8fbe8bce81c7c04cff857
#
_entry.id   18fd095da3f8fbe8bce81c7c04cff857
#
_cell.length_a   1.000
_cell.length_b   1.000
_cell.length_c   1.000
_cell.angle_alpha   90.00
_cell.angle_beta   90.00
_cell.angle_gamma   90.00
#
_symmetry.space_group_name_H-M   'P 1'
#
loop_
_entity.id
_entity.type
_entity.pdbx_description
1 polymer ?
#
loop_
_entity_poly.entity_id
_entity_poly.type
_entity_poly.pdbx_seq_one_letter_code
_entity_poly.pdbx_strand_id
1 'polypeptide(L)'
;GPTGCGKTYLAATLAKKLDVPFALVDATTLTEAGYVGDDVENILLRLINAADGDIAKAQRGIIYIDEIDKIARKGGENLSITRDVSGEGVQQALLKIIEGTVATVPPEGGRKHPAHANIEIDTSNILFIVAGAFDNIDDRIAARVGAGGIGFGAELGGSVKNPLDQIMPEDLAHYGIIPELIGRLPVISTLSELNEEELARVLTEPKNALLKQYRHLFALDGVDLVLDDAAIAAIARLAAERGTGARGLRAMMEQILQPIMFDIPDRTDVVSIVIGEDTVLNGAEPRYVLQAPDPETETTRTVKGEAKATSLKEADRQAA
;
A
#
# COMPACT_ATOMS: atom_id res chain seq x y z
N GLY A 1 -5.38 -3.46 -12.31
CA GLY A 1 -6.02 -2.23 -11.79
C GLY A 1 -5.04 -1.16 -11.39
N PRO A 2 -5.46 0.12 -11.21
CA PRO A 2 -4.60 1.27 -11.04
C PRO A 2 -3.71 1.20 -9.79
N THR A 3 -2.67 2.04 -9.76
CA THR A 3 -1.77 2.13 -8.60
C THR A 3 -2.53 2.69 -7.38
N GLY A 4 -2.27 2.12 -6.19
CA GLY A 4 -2.90 2.61 -4.96
C GLY A 4 -4.34 2.13 -4.70
N CYS A 5 -4.91 1.23 -5.53
CA CYS A 5 -6.24 0.65 -5.29
C CYS A 5 -6.26 -0.53 -4.28
N GLY A 6 -5.11 -0.90 -3.72
CA GLY A 6 -5.04 -1.90 -2.63
C GLY A 6 -4.74 -3.34 -3.05
N LYS A 7 -4.28 -3.62 -4.28
CA LYS A 7 -3.95 -4.98 -4.77
C LYS A 7 -3.12 -5.80 -3.77
N THR A 8 -1.95 -5.31 -3.46
CA THR A 8 -0.99 -5.95 -2.53
C THR A 8 -1.57 -6.11 -1.12
N TYR A 9 -2.30 -5.10 -0.64
CA TYR A 9 -2.93 -5.12 0.68
C TYR A 9 -3.99 -6.21 0.80
N LEU A 10 -4.81 -6.40 -0.22
CA LEU A 10 -5.85 -7.44 -0.25
C LEU A 10 -5.22 -8.84 -0.22
N ALA A 11 -4.18 -9.08 -1.05
CA ALA A 11 -3.48 -10.35 -1.07
C ALA A 11 -2.79 -10.68 0.27
N ALA A 12 -2.10 -9.71 0.87
CA ALA A 12 -1.47 -9.87 2.18
C ALA A 12 -2.50 -10.10 3.29
N THR A 13 -3.66 -9.42 3.23
CA THR A 13 -4.75 -9.62 4.19
C THR A 13 -5.38 -11.00 4.04
N LEU A 14 -5.53 -11.50 2.81
CA LEU A 14 -6.00 -12.86 2.53
C LEU A 14 -5.05 -13.89 3.16
N ALA A 15 -3.74 -13.78 2.92
CA ALA A 15 -2.74 -14.68 3.50
C ALA A 15 -2.79 -14.68 5.02
N LYS A 16 -2.87 -13.51 5.64
CA LYS A 16 -3.01 -13.36 7.10
C LYS A 16 -4.29 -14.01 7.63
N LYS A 17 -5.41 -13.87 6.91
CA LYS A 17 -6.69 -14.46 7.30
C LYS A 17 -6.70 -15.99 7.18
N LEU A 18 -5.97 -16.53 6.20
CA LEU A 18 -5.80 -17.97 5.99
C LEU A 18 -4.70 -18.57 6.88
N ASP A 19 -3.93 -17.74 7.58
CA ASP A 19 -2.78 -18.13 8.39
C ASP A 19 -1.74 -18.94 7.60
N VAL A 20 -1.38 -18.44 6.41
CA VAL A 20 -0.40 -19.06 5.53
C VAL A 20 0.78 -18.12 5.25
N PRO A 21 1.98 -18.66 4.97
CA PRO A 21 3.12 -17.86 4.57
C PRO A 21 2.83 -17.02 3.33
N PHE A 22 3.37 -15.81 3.29
CA PHE A 22 3.18 -14.86 2.21
C PHE A 22 4.50 -14.29 1.72
N ALA A 23 4.80 -14.49 0.44
CA ALA A 23 5.96 -13.88 -0.21
C ALA A 23 5.52 -12.83 -1.22
N LEU A 24 6.06 -11.61 -1.08
CA LEU A 24 5.89 -10.51 -2.01
C LEU A 24 7.14 -10.39 -2.88
N VAL A 25 6.93 -10.34 -4.20
CA VAL A 25 7.98 -10.20 -5.20
C VAL A 25 7.58 -9.15 -6.21
N ASP A 26 8.54 -8.36 -6.66
CA ASP A 26 8.40 -7.43 -7.76
C ASP A 26 8.94 -8.08 -9.03
N ALA A 27 8.10 -8.19 -10.08
CA ALA A 27 8.49 -8.83 -11.33
C ALA A 27 9.66 -8.13 -12.04
N THR A 28 9.86 -6.84 -11.80
CA THR A 28 10.96 -6.06 -12.42
C THR A 28 12.34 -6.43 -11.88
N THR A 29 12.39 -7.05 -10.70
CA THR A 29 13.67 -7.52 -10.10
C THR A 29 14.10 -8.87 -10.63
N LEU A 30 13.20 -9.59 -11.31
CA LEU A 30 13.42 -10.94 -11.78
C LEU A 30 14.16 -10.97 -13.11
N THR A 31 15.02 -11.96 -13.26
CA THR A 31 15.74 -12.22 -14.51
C THR A 31 15.70 -13.72 -14.84
N GLU A 32 15.93 -14.06 -16.12
CA GLU A 32 16.16 -15.44 -16.50
C GLU A 32 17.42 -15.97 -15.86
N ALA A 33 17.41 -17.25 -15.42
CA ALA A 33 18.51 -17.88 -14.73
C ALA A 33 19.85 -17.71 -15.46
N GLY A 34 20.88 -17.24 -14.72
CA GLY A 34 22.21 -17.02 -15.24
C GLY A 34 22.55 -15.60 -15.67
N TYR A 35 21.59 -14.65 -15.61
CA TYR A 35 21.82 -13.22 -15.83
C TYR A 35 21.93 -12.46 -14.50
N VAL A 36 22.26 -11.16 -14.58
CA VAL A 36 22.36 -10.30 -13.39
C VAL A 36 20.96 -9.90 -12.93
N GLY A 37 20.57 -10.33 -11.75
CA GLY A 37 19.26 -10.11 -11.12
C GLY A 37 18.86 -11.28 -10.23
N ASP A 38 17.66 -11.24 -9.69
CA ASP A 38 17.11 -12.35 -8.90
C ASP A 38 16.60 -13.45 -9.84
N ASP A 39 17.14 -14.66 -9.69
CA ASP A 39 16.59 -15.82 -10.37
C ASP A 39 15.14 -16.07 -9.93
N VAL A 40 14.26 -16.47 -10.87
CA VAL A 40 12.85 -16.76 -10.58
C VAL A 40 12.70 -17.79 -9.44
N GLU A 41 13.64 -18.70 -9.28
CA GLU A 41 13.63 -19.70 -8.19
C GLU A 41 13.84 -19.07 -6.79
N ASN A 42 14.44 -17.87 -6.69
CA ASN A 42 14.59 -17.13 -5.42
C ASN A 42 13.25 -16.69 -4.83
N ILE A 43 12.19 -16.64 -5.64
CA ILE A 43 10.82 -16.41 -5.16
C ILE A 43 10.41 -17.45 -4.13
N LEU A 44 10.76 -18.71 -4.39
CA LEU A 44 10.46 -19.83 -3.50
C LEU A 44 11.26 -19.75 -2.20
N LEU A 45 12.50 -19.27 -2.25
CA LEU A 45 13.31 -19.04 -1.05
C LEU A 45 12.68 -17.98 -0.15
N ARG A 46 12.14 -16.90 -0.74
CA ARG A 46 11.41 -15.88 0.03
C ARG A 46 10.20 -16.46 0.75
N LEU A 47 9.48 -17.40 0.10
CA LEU A 47 8.33 -18.06 0.73
C LEU A 47 8.77 -19.03 1.85
N ILE A 48 9.87 -19.77 1.65
CA ILE A 48 10.45 -20.64 2.69
C ILE A 48 10.88 -19.82 3.90
N ASN A 49 11.51 -18.66 3.69
CA ASN A 49 11.89 -17.75 4.77
C ASN A 49 10.66 -17.17 5.49
N ALA A 50 9.59 -16.84 4.77
CA ALA A 50 8.32 -16.40 5.36
C ALA A 50 7.60 -17.49 6.17
N ALA A 51 7.99 -18.75 5.95
CA ALA A 51 7.52 -19.92 6.69
C ALA A 51 8.49 -20.34 7.82
N ASP A 52 9.47 -19.49 8.18
CA ASP A 52 10.51 -19.79 9.17
C ASP A 52 11.31 -21.08 8.85
N GLY A 53 11.48 -21.40 7.57
CA GLY A 53 12.17 -22.60 7.09
C GLY A 53 11.32 -23.88 7.05
N ASP A 54 10.06 -23.82 7.44
CA ASP A 54 9.14 -24.95 7.36
C ASP A 54 8.64 -25.16 5.92
N ILE A 55 9.21 -26.14 5.22
CA ILE A 55 8.90 -26.45 3.82
C ILE A 55 7.45 -26.89 3.65
N ALA A 56 6.91 -27.71 4.57
CA ALA A 56 5.54 -28.19 4.49
C ALA A 56 4.53 -27.05 4.63
N LYS A 57 4.86 -26.04 5.42
CA LYS A 57 4.08 -24.83 5.58
C LYS A 57 4.24 -23.92 4.35
N ALA A 58 5.45 -23.75 3.82
CA ALA A 58 5.73 -22.99 2.62
C ALA A 58 4.96 -23.50 1.40
N GLN A 59 4.86 -24.81 1.22
CA GLN A 59 4.11 -25.48 0.13
C GLN A 59 2.60 -25.16 0.11
N ARG A 60 2.06 -24.55 1.15
CA ARG A 60 0.65 -24.08 1.25
C ARG A 60 0.55 -22.57 1.29
N GLY A 61 1.63 -21.89 1.02
CA GLY A 61 1.73 -20.43 1.06
C GLY A 61 1.16 -19.74 -0.16
N ILE A 62 1.27 -18.41 -0.13
CA ILE A 62 0.86 -17.52 -1.21
C ILE A 62 2.08 -16.76 -1.70
N ILE A 63 2.32 -16.80 -3.00
CA ILE A 63 3.30 -15.96 -3.70
C ILE A 63 2.52 -14.88 -4.45
N TYR A 64 2.81 -13.62 -4.12
CA TYR A 64 2.26 -12.46 -4.80
C TYR A 64 3.35 -11.79 -5.63
N ILE A 65 3.14 -11.74 -6.95
CA ILE A 65 4.06 -11.13 -7.91
C ILE A 65 3.44 -9.82 -8.37
N ASP A 66 4.04 -8.70 -8.00
CA ASP A 66 3.60 -7.36 -8.39
C ASP A 66 4.29 -6.91 -9.70
N GLU A 67 3.72 -5.91 -10.35
CA GLU A 67 4.25 -5.26 -11.55
C GLU A 67 4.51 -6.19 -12.75
N ILE A 68 3.68 -7.24 -12.92
CA ILE A 68 3.83 -8.20 -14.03
C ILE A 68 3.72 -7.52 -15.41
N ASP A 69 2.98 -6.42 -15.51
CA ASP A 69 2.84 -5.62 -16.73
C ASP A 69 4.17 -5.00 -17.20
N LYS A 70 5.14 -4.84 -16.31
CA LYS A 70 6.46 -4.28 -16.63
C LYS A 70 7.38 -5.29 -17.34
N ILE A 71 7.11 -6.59 -17.20
CA ILE A 71 7.77 -7.67 -17.95
C ILE A 71 6.95 -8.14 -19.13
N ALA A 72 5.92 -7.41 -19.53
CA ALA A 72 5.17 -7.65 -20.74
C ALA A 72 6.07 -7.52 -21.98
N ARG A 73 5.89 -8.39 -22.97
CA ARG A 73 6.59 -8.33 -24.24
C ARG A 73 6.30 -7.02 -24.95
N LYS A 74 7.33 -6.24 -25.23
CA LYS A 74 7.18 -4.98 -25.99
C LYS A 74 6.86 -5.31 -27.44
N GLY A 75 5.64 -5.05 -27.88
CA GLY A 75 5.25 -5.13 -29.29
C GLY A 75 5.88 -4.00 -30.09
N GLY A 76 6.83 -4.31 -30.95
CA GLY A 76 7.43 -3.38 -31.89
C GLY A 76 7.91 -4.12 -33.13
N GLU A 77 7.81 -3.49 -34.32
CA GLU A 77 8.21 -4.05 -35.63
C GLU A 77 9.71 -4.39 -35.75
N ASN A 78 10.51 -4.00 -34.81
CA ASN A 78 11.91 -4.41 -34.69
C ASN A 78 12.03 -5.61 -33.74
N LEU A 79 11.76 -6.79 -34.26
CA LEU A 79 12.21 -8.05 -33.67
C LEU A 79 13.74 -8.04 -33.63
N SER A 80 14.29 -7.44 -32.59
CA SER A 80 15.70 -7.61 -32.26
C SER A 80 15.92 -9.12 -32.05
N ILE A 81 16.90 -9.67 -32.77
CA ILE A 81 17.30 -11.09 -32.69
C ILE A 81 17.86 -11.43 -31.29
N THR A 82 17.96 -10.44 -30.41
CA THR A 82 18.39 -10.60 -29.02
C THR A 82 17.23 -11.12 -28.17
N ARG A 83 17.48 -12.27 -27.52
CA ARG A 83 16.57 -12.88 -26.54
C ARG A 83 16.19 -11.85 -25.48
N ASP A 84 14.89 -11.66 -25.28
CA ASP A 84 14.38 -10.76 -24.22
C ASP A 84 14.45 -11.46 -22.86
N VAL A 85 15.58 -11.28 -22.19
CA VAL A 85 15.90 -11.92 -20.90
C VAL A 85 15.20 -11.26 -19.70
N SER A 86 14.62 -10.09 -19.90
CA SER A 86 13.92 -9.31 -18.87
C SER A 86 12.39 -9.28 -19.03
N GLY A 87 11.88 -9.68 -20.16
CA GLY A 87 10.46 -9.71 -20.46
C GLY A 87 9.92 -11.12 -20.66
N GLU A 88 9.83 -11.58 -21.92
CA GLU A 88 9.29 -12.91 -22.25
C GLU A 88 10.05 -14.06 -21.56
N GLY A 89 11.39 -13.95 -21.43
CA GLY A 89 12.21 -14.96 -20.74
C GLY A 89 11.84 -15.15 -19.28
N VAL A 90 11.52 -14.06 -18.55
CA VAL A 90 11.06 -14.13 -17.16
C VAL A 90 9.67 -14.76 -17.09
N GLN A 91 8.75 -14.40 -17.99
CA GLN A 91 7.41 -15.01 -18.05
C GLN A 91 7.51 -16.53 -18.27
N GLN A 92 8.39 -16.99 -19.19
CA GLN A 92 8.64 -18.41 -19.43
C GLN A 92 9.28 -19.12 -18.22
N ALA A 93 10.16 -18.45 -17.49
CA ALA A 93 10.74 -19.00 -16.26
C ALA A 93 9.71 -19.15 -15.13
N LEU A 94 8.80 -18.17 -15.01
CA LEU A 94 7.68 -18.23 -14.05
C LEU A 94 6.73 -19.39 -14.32
N LEU A 95 6.50 -19.75 -15.59
CA LEU A 95 5.66 -20.91 -15.95
C LEU A 95 6.12 -22.19 -15.25
N LYS A 96 7.43 -22.43 -15.17
CA LYS A 96 7.98 -23.64 -14.59
C LYS A 96 7.55 -23.86 -13.14
N ILE A 97 7.45 -22.76 -12.36
CA ILE A 97 7.05 -22.86 -10.96
C ILE A 97 5.53 -22.78 -10.76
N ILE A 98 4.81 -22.11 -11.67
CA ILE A 98 3.34 -21.98 -11.63
C ILE A 98 2.65 -23.28 -12.08
N GLU A 99 3.26 -24.02 -12.98
CA GLU A 99 2.72 -25.30 -13.47
C GLU A 99 2.68 -26.44 -12.44
N GLY A 100 3.37 -26.27 -11.33
CA GLY A 100 3.50 -27.29 -10.29
C GLY A 100 4.67 -28.23 -10.58
N THR A 101 5.74 -28.08 -9.83
CA THR A 101 6.95 -28.90 -9.95
C THR A 101 7.67 -28.99 -8.62
N VAL A 102 8.54 -29.99 -8.49
CA VAL A 102 9.53 -30.00 -7.39
C VAL A 102 10.72 -29.15 -7.82
N ALA A 103 10.78 -27.96 -7.25
CA ALA A 103 11.86 -27.01 -7.51
C ALA A 103 13.00 -27.18 -6.51
N THR A 104 14.23 -26.96 -6.97
CA THR A 104 15.43 -27.03 -6.16
C THR A 104 15.97 -25.63 -5.92
N VAL A 105 16.01 -25.18 -4.66
CA VAL A 105 16.36 -23.82 -4.25
C VAL A 105 17.65 -23.84 -3.43
N PRO A 106 18.64 -22.97 -3.75
CA PRO A 106 19.83 -22.81 -2.90
C PRO A 106 19.45 -22.17 -1.56
N PRO A 107 19.97 -22.64 -0.41
CA PRO A 107 19.60 -22.15 0.91
C PRO A 107 20.01 -20.68 1.17
N GLU A 108 21.06 -20.20 0.52
CA GLU A 108 21.56 -18.82 0.66
C GLU A 108 21.15 -17.90 -0.50
N GLY A 109 20.34 -18.39 -1.45
CA GLY A 109 20.03 -17.68 -2.68
C GLY A 109 21.23 -17.66 -3.67
N GLY A 110 20.99 -17.15 -4.88
CA GLY A 110 22.02 -17.06 -5.91
C GLY A 110 22.22 -18.35 -6.70
N ARG A 111 23.44 -18.57 -7.24
CA ARG A 111 23.74 -19.71 -8.11
C ARG A 111 23.80 -21.02 -7.34
N LYS A 112 23.18 -22.08 -7.88
CA LYS A 112 23.27 -23.46 -7.36
C LYS A 112 24.73 -23.92 -7.28
N HIS A 113 25.21 -24.20 -6.08
CA HIS A 113 26.57 -24.72 -5.88
C HIS A 113 26.50 -26.24 -5.62
N PRO A 114 27.28 -27.08 -6.33
CA PRO A 114 27.21 -28.53 -6.18
C PRO A 114 27.53 -29.06 -4.77
N ALA A 115 28.22 -28.25 -3.96
CA ALA A 115 28.66 -28.62 -2.62
C ALA A 115 27.67 -28.31 -1.50
N HIS A 116 26.60 -27.56 -1.77
CA HIS A 116 25.60 -27.20 -0.77
C HIS A 116 24.35 -28.05 -0.92
N ALA A 117 23.76 -28.47 0.18
CA ALA A 117 22.49 -29.18 0.19
C ALA A 117 21.39 -28.20 -0.23
N ASN A 118 20.84 -28.40 -1.43
CA ASN A 118 19.72 -27.60 -1.91
C ASN A 118 18.41 -28.01 -1.22
N ILE A 119 17.49 -27.08 -1.11
CA ILE A 119 16.15 -27.31 -0.57
C ILE A 119 15.23 -27.71 -1.72
N GLU A 120 14.49 -28.79 -1.56
CA GLU A 120 13.44 -29.20 -2.51
C GLU A 120 12.09 -28.73 -1.99
N ILE A 121 11.29 -28.11 -2.86
CA ILE A 121 9.94 -27.61 -2.55
C ILE A 121 8.99 -27.94 -3.70
N ASP A 122 7.85 -28.54 -3.37
CA ASP A 122 6.77 -28.81 -4.33
C ASP A 122 5.86 -27.56 -4.44
N THR A 123 5.74 -27.02 -5.64
CA THR A 123 4.97 -25.81 -5.92
C THR A 123 3.50 -26.07 -6.27
N SER A 124 3.07 -27.33 -6.33
CA SER A 124 1.73 -27.72 -6.81
C SER A 124 0.57 -27.16 -5.99
N ASN A 125 0.79 -26.87 -4.70
CA ASN A 125 -0.22 -26.33 -3.78
C ASN A 125 0.05 -24.89 -3.35
N ILE A 126 1.02 -24.22 -3.95
CA ILE A 126 1.28 -22.80 -3.72
C ILE A 126 0.29 -21.97 -4.54
N LEU A 127 -0.37 -21.02 -3.90
CA LEU A 127 -1.23 -20.06 -4.60
C LEU A 127 -0.38 -18.93 -5.18
N PHE A 128 -0.41 -18.80 -6.50
CA PHE A 128 0.21 -17.67 -7.20
C PHE A 128 -0.83 -16.59 -7.48
N ILE A 129 -0.58 -15.38 -7.02
CA ILE A 129 -1.37 -14.18 -7.33
C ILE A 129 -0.45 -13.24 -8.08
N VAL A 130 -0.82 -12.90 -9.30
CA VAL A 130 -0.04 -12.03 -10.18
C VAL A 130 -0.79 -10.73 -10.38
N ALA A 131 -0.14 -9.59 -10.19
CA ALA A 131 -0.78 -8.29 -10.27
C ALA A 131 0.03 -7.28 -11.08
N GLY A 132 -0.67 -6.32 -11.67
CA GLY A 132 -0.09 -5.21 -12.41
C GLY A 132 -1.03 -4.03 -12.54
N ALA A 133 -0.50 -2.88 -12.91
CA ALA A 133 -1.29 -1.69 -13.23
C ALA A 133 -1.98 -1.85 -14.58
N PHE A 134 -1.28 -2.36 -15.58
CA PHE A 134 -1.73 -2.49 -16.97
C PHE A 134 -2.19 -1.15 -17.54
N ASP A 135 -1.32 -0.15 -17.46
CA ASP A 135 -1.60 1.22 -17.89
C ASP A 135 -2.17 1.25 -19.33
N ASN A 136 -3.27 1.99 -19.54
CA ASN A 136 -3.98 2.15 -20.81
C ASN A 136 -4.65 0.86 -21.39
N ILE A 137 -4.83 -0.19 -20.57
CA ILE A 137 -5.55 -1.39 -21.01
C ILE A 137 -7.05 -1.10 -21.18
N ASP A 138 -7.59 -0.18 -20.39
CA ASP A 138 -8.96 0.30 -20.42
C ASP A 138 -9.34 0.94 -21.77
N ASP A 139 -8.45 1.72 -22.38
CA ASP A 139 -8.65 2.27 -23.74
C ASP A 139 -8.80 1.16 -24.79
N ARG A 140 -8.02 0.11 -24.69
CA ARG A 140 -8.09 -1.05 -25.57
C ARG A 140 -9.40 -1.82 -25.41
N ILE A 141 -9.80 -2.05 -24.16
CA ILE A 141 -11.06 -2.72 -23.84
C ILE A 141 -12.23 -1.89 -24.38
N ALA A 142 -12.22 -0.57 -24.13
CA ALA A 142 -13.23 0.36 -24.64
C ALA A 142 -13.31 0.34 -26.17
N ALA A 143 -12.17 0.34 -26.85
CA ALA A 143 -12.11 0.25 -28.32
C ALA A 143 -12.68 -1.08 -28.84
N ARG A 144 -12.38 -2.22 -28.18
CA ARG A 144 -12.93 -3.55 -28.53
C ARG A 144 -14.44 -3.61 -28.35
N VAL A 145 -14.93 -3.11 -27.22
CA VAL A 145 -16.37 -3.08 -26.90
C VAL A 145 -17.10 -2.10 -27.81
N GLY A 146 -16.52 -0.92 -28.09
CA GLY A 146 -17.10 0.08 -28.99
C GLY A 146 -17.11 -0.33 -30.46
N ALA A 147 -16.12 -1.10 -30.92
CA ALA A 147 -16.07 -1.63 -32.29
C ALA A 147 -17.18 -2.67 -32.59
N GLY A 148 -17.72 -3.32 -31.55
CA GLY A 148 -18.87 -4.24 -31.68
C GLY A 148 -20.20 -3.56 -32.00
N GLY A 149 -20.26 -2.23 -32.00
CA GLY A 149 -21.47 -1.41 -32.22
C GLY A 149 -21.66 -0.91 -33.68
N ILE A 150 -20.88 -1.36 -34.66
CA ILE A 150 -21.03 -0.93 -36.05
C ILE A 150 -22.06 -1.83 -36.76
N GLY A 151 -23.35 -1.47 -36.66
CA GLY A 151 -24.44 -2.14 -37.39
C GLY A 151 -25.75 -1.35 -37.31
N PHE A 152 -26.64 -1.50 -38.30
CA PHE A 152 -28.01 -0.93 -38.30
C PHE A 152 -28.80 -1.58 -37.14
N GLY A 153 -28.88 -0.88 -36.02
CA GLY A 153 -29.52 -1.36 -34.79
C GLY A 153 -28.61 -1.42 -33.57
N ALA A 154 -27.35 -0.99 -33.66
CA ALA A 154 -26.47 -0.85 -32.52
C ALA A 154 -27.02 0.25 -31.59
N GLU A 155 -27.33 -0.08 -30.35
CA GLU A 155 -27.58 0.93 -29.31
C GLU A 155 -26.34 1.82 -29.19
N LEU A 156 -26.46 3.08 -29.62
CA LEU A 156 -25.42 4.09 -29.52
C LEU A 156 -25.14 4.35 -28.04
N GLY A 157 -24.06 3.73 -27.56
CA GLY A 157 -23.34 4.25 -26.40
C GLY A 157 -24.01 4.11 -25.06
N GLY A 158 -24.18 2.91 -24.58
CA GLY A 158 -24.00 2.71 -23.16
C GLY A 158 -22.52 2.92 -22.84
N SER A 159 -22.13 4.08 -22.28
CA SER A 159 -20.77 4.26 -21.76
C SER A 159 -20.55 3.14 -20.73
N VAL A 160 -19.66 2.20 -21.04
CA VAL A 160 -19.26 1.16 -20.09
C VAL A 160 -18.68 1.91 -18.88
N LYS A 161 -19.39 1.90 -17.76
CA LYS A 161 -19.00 2.67 -16.56
C LYS A 161 -17.58 2.35 -16.08
N ASN A 162 -17.15 1.11 -16.33
CA ASN A 162 -15.79 0.67 -16.01
C ASN A 162 -15.36 -0.35 -17.10
N PRO A 163 -14.52 0.03 -18.07
CA PRO A 163 -14.05 -0.89 -19.10
C PRO A 163 -13.36 -2.14 -18.55
N LEU A 164 -12.66 -2.02 -17.42
CA LEU A 164 -11.95 -3.14 -16.78
C LEU A 164 -12.86 -4.31 -16.42
N ASP A 165 -14.16 -4.09 -16.16
CA ASP A 165 -15.11 -5.18 -15.87
C ASP A 165 -15.35 -6.09 -17.08
N GLN A 166 -14.95 -5.65 -18.27
CA GLN A 166 -15.09 -6.36 -19.55
C GLN A 166 -13.77 -6.97 -20.04
N ILE A 167 -12.74 -7.05 -19.16
CA ILE A 167 -11.44 -7.59 -19.51
C ILE A 167 -11.54 -9.06 -19.93
N MET A 168 -10.82 -9.41 -20.99
CA MET A 168 -10.72 -10.77 -21.50
C MET A 168 -9.26 -11.23 -21.55
N PRO A 169 -8.99 -12.54 -21.56
CA PRO A 169 -7.64 -13.09 -21.72
C PRO A 169 -6.89 -12.54 -22.94
N GLU A 170 -7.60 -12.28 -24.02
CA GLU A 170 -7.05 -11.73 -25.26
C GLU A 170 -6.50 -10.29 -25.05
N ASP A 171 -7.12 -9.50 -24.20
CA ASP A 171 -6.64 -8.14 -23.90
C ASP A 171 -5.28 -8.19 -23.22
N LEU A 172 -5.06 -9.15 -22.30
CA LEU A 172 -3.78 -9.40 -21.65
C LEU A 172 -2.72 -9.92 -22.62
N ALA A 173 -3.10 -10.81 -23.54
CA ALA A 173 -2.21 -11.30 -24.59
C ALA A 173 -1.76 -10.16 -25.52
N HIS A 174 -2.67 -9.28 -25.90
CA HIS A 174 -2.36 -8.09 -26.70
C HIS A 174 -1.53 -7.06 -25.93
N TYR A 175 -1.62 -7.03 -24.61
CA TYR A 175 -0.77 -6.18 -23.77
C TYR A 175 0.68 -6.67 -23.75
N GLY A 176 0.90 -7.99 -23.95
CA GLY A 176 2.22 -8.61 -24.00
C GLY A 176 2.47 -9.69 -22.95
N ILE A 177 1.42 -10.16 -22.28
CA ILE A 177 1.51 -11.36 -21.45
C ILE A 177 1.40 -12.59 -22.35
N ILE A 178 2.30 -13.57 -22.19
CA ILE A 178 2.30 -14.76 -23.03
C ILE A 178 1.05 -15.62 -22.80
N PRO A 179 0.44 -16.19 -23.86
CA PRO A 179 -0.78 -16.98 -23.73
C PRO A 179 -0.68 -18.17 -22.77
N GLU A 180 0.50 -18.78 -22.68
CA GLU A 180 0.78 -19.90 -21.79
C GLU A 180 0.63 -19.48 -20.31
N LEU A 181 1.13 -18.29 -19.94
CA LEU A 181 1.01 -17.74 -18.60
C LEU A 181 -0.44 -17.40 -18.26
N ILE A 182 -1.17 -16.79 -19.21
CA ILE A 182 -2.60 -16.49 -19.06
C ILE A 182 -3.40 -17.78 -18.84
N GLY A 183 -3.09 -18.84 -19.57
CA GLY A 183 -3.74 -20.13 -19.44
C GLY A 183 -3.53 -20.81 -18.09
N ARG A 184 -2.43 -20.49 -17.38
CA ARG A 184 -2.14 -21.01 -16.03
C ARG A 184 -2.70 -20.12 -14.90
N LEU A 185 -3.15 -18.92 -15.23
CA LEU A 185 -3.77 -17.95 -14.32
C LEU A 185 -5.22 -17.68 -14.74
N PRO A 186 -6.12 -18.66 -14.64
CA PRO A 186 -7.44 -18.60 -15.27
C PRO A 186 -8.39 -17.61 -14.60
N VAL A 187 -8.10 -17.19 -13.37
CA VAL A 187 -8.95 -16.26 -12.61
C VAL A 187 -8.41 -14.84 -12.81
N ILE A 188 -9.16 -14.02 -13.53
CA ILE A 188 -8.86 -12.60 -13.73
C ILE A 188 -9.79 -11.81 -12.82
N SER A 189 -9.22 -10.91 -12.04
CA SER A 189 -9.95 -10.02 -11.14
C SER A 189 -9.47 -8.59 -11.34
N THR A 190 -10.40 -7.65 -11.36
CA THR A 190 -10.10 -6.24 -11.55
C THR A 190 -10.38 -5.44 -10.30
N LEU A 191 -9.61 -4.38 -10.10
CA LEU A 191 -9.86 -3.36 -9.09
C LEU A 191 -9.96 -2.02 -9.80
N SER A 192 -11.00 -1.27 -9.46
CA SER A 192 -11.20 0.11 -9.92
C SER A 192 -10.38 1.10 -9.12
N GLU A 193 -10.26 2.30 -9.63
CA GLU A 193 -9.76 3.44 -8.88
C GLU A 193 -10.71 3.75 -7.72
N LEU A 194 -10.11 4.11 -6.57
CA LEU A 194 -10.88 4.47 -5.37
C LEU A 194 -11.39 5.91 -5.52
N ASN A 195 -12.69 6.08 -5.33
CA ASN A 195 -13.30 7.41 -5.28
C ASN A 195 -13.07 8.09 -3.90
N GLU A 196 -13.46 9.37 -3.79
CA GLU A 196 -13.23 10.15 -2.57
C GLU A 196 -13.90 9.53 -1.34
N GLU A 197 -15.13 9.01 -1.48
CA GLU A 197 -15.85 8.36 -0.39
C GLU A 197 -15.14 7.07 0.07
N GLU A 198 -14.68 6.27 -0.87
CA GLU A 198 -13.92 5.04 -0.59
C GLU A 198 -12.56 5.36 0.05
N LEU A 199 -11.87 6.44 -0.38
CA LEU A 199 -10.62 6.89 0.23
C LEU A 199 -10.84 7.36 1.67
N ALA A 200 -11.92 8.10 1.95
CA ALA A 200 -12.30 8.49 3.32
C ALA A 200 -12.58 7.26 4.21
N ARG A 201 -13.25 6.24 3.66
CA ARG A 201 -13.49 4.97 4.36
C ARG A 201 -12.19 4.20 4.60
N VAL A 202 -11.28 4.15 3.62
CA VAL A 202 -9.96 3.52 3.77
C VAL A 202 -9.14 4.19 4.87
N LEU A 203 -9.27 5.51 5.03
CA LEU A 203 -8.58 6.26 6.08
C LEU A 203 -9.09 5.94 7.48
N THR A 204 -10.37 5.58 7.64
CA THR A 204 -11.06 5.52 8.94
C THR A 204 -11.55 4.13 9.36
N GLU A 205 -12.12 3.33 8.46
CA GLU A 205 -12.86 2.11 8.80
C GLU A 205 -11.98 0.89 9.08
N PRO A 206 -10.95 0.55 8.28
CA PRO A 206 -10.21 -0.68 8.44
C PRO A 206 -9.71 -0.88 9.87
N LYS A 207 -9.56 -2.15 10.27
CA LYS A 207 -9.07 -2.49 11.60
C LYS A 207 -7.74 -1.81 11.92
N ASN A 208 -6.87 -1.70 10.91
CA ASN A 208 -5.58 -1.02 10.97
C ASN A 208 -5.58 0.26 10.10
N ALA A 209 -6.67 1.03 10.16
CA ALA A 209 -6.79 2.29 9.43
C ALA A 209 -5.70 3.28 9.84
N LEU A 210 -5.25 4.08 8.88
CA LEU A 210 -4.15 5.02 9.10
C LEU A 210 -4.46 6.01 10.22
N LEU A 211 -5.68 6.55 10.27
CA LEU A 211 -6.11 7.43 11.36
C LEU A 211 -6.03 6.76 12.73
N LYS A 212 -6.38 5.48 12.84
CA LYS A 212 -6.29 4.73 14.10
C LYS A 212 -4.84 4.52 14.56
N GLN A 213 -3.91 4.35 13.60
CA GLN A 213 -2.48 4.27 13.91
C GLN A 213 -1.96 5.58 14.50
N TYR A 214 -2.29 6.72 13.88
CA TYR A 214 -1.88 8.02 14.39
C TYR A 214 -2.52 8.36 15.74
N ARG A 215 -3.82 8.06 15.91
CA ARG A 215 -4.47 8.21 17.23
C ARG A 215 -3.74 7.44 18.31
N HIS A 216 -3.30 6.23 18.02
CA HIS A 216 -2.53 5.43 18.97
C HIS A 216 -1.17 6.06 19.27
N LEU A 217 -0.47 6.63 18.29
CA LEU A 217 0.80 7.31 18.50
C LEU A 217 0.64 8.54 19.40
N PHE A 218 -0.34 9.40 19.14
CA PHE A 218 -0.62 10.56 20.00
C PHE A 218 -1.06 10.17 21.40
N ALA A 219 -1.79 9.06 21.54
CA ALA A 219 -2.20 8.56 22.84
C ALA A 219 -1.01 8.09 23.72
N LEU A 220 0.14 7.71 23.13
CA LEU A 220 1.37 7.41 23.88
C LEU A 220 1.93 8.65 24.57
N ASP A 221 1.73 9.83 24.00
CA ASP A 221 2.08 11.13 24.57
C ASP A 221 0.96 11.73 25.44
N GLY A 222 -0.13 10.96 25.67
CA GLY A 222 -1.27 11.37 26.48
C GLY A 222 -2.23 12.35 25.78
N VAL A 223 -2.14 12.49 24.48
CA VAL A 223 -2.94 13.43 23.66
C VAL A 223 -3.94 12.68 22.79
N ASP A 224 -5.19 13.14 22.73
CA ASP A 224 -6.20 12.60 21.83
C ASP A 224 -6.17 13.34 20.49
N LEU A 225 -6.04 12.59 19.38
CA LEU A 225 -6.07 13.12 18.02
C LEU A 225 -7.48 12.98 17.42
N VAL A 226 -8.10 14.09 17.07
CA VAL A 226 -9.40 14.17 16.42
C VAL A 226 -9.25 14.81 15.05
N LEU A 227 -9.69 14.11 14.01
CA LEU A 227 -9.93 14.70 12.70
C LEU A 227 -11.44 14.88 12.56
N ASP A 228 -11.89 16.06 12.16
CA ASP A 228 -13.29 16.27 11.84
C ASP A 228 -13.64 15.66 10.46
N ASP A 229 -14.93 15.48 10.18
CA ASP A 229 -15.38 14.84 8.94
C ASP A 229 -14.99 15.65 7.71
N ALA A 230 -14.92 16.99 7.82
CA ALA A 230 -14.52 17.89 6.75
C ALA A 230 -13.01 17.73 6.45
N ALA A 231 -12.16 17.56 7.45
CA ALA A 231 -10.74 17.28 7.27
C ALA A 231 -10.52 15.91 6.59
N ILE A 232 -11.28 14.90 7.01
CA ILE A 232 -11.22 13.56 6.39
C ILE A 232 -11.62 13.64 4.91
N ALA A 233 -12.70 14.33 4.59
CA ALA A 233 -13.15 14.53 3.22
C ALA A 233 -12.13 15.34 2.39
N ALA A 234 -11.52 16.37 2.96
CA ALA A 234 -10.48 17.17 2.29
C ALA A 234 -9.24 16.33 1.97
N ILE A 235 -8.78 15.48 2.90
CA ILE A 235 -7.65 14.55 2.67
C ILE A 235 -8.00 13.57 1.55
N ALA A 236 -9.20 13.00 1.55
CA ALA A 236 -9.65 12.05 0.54
C ALA A 236 -9.72 12.72 -0.85
N ARG A 237 -10.27 13.92 -0.96
CA ARG A 237 -10.35 14.71 -2.19
C ARG A 237 -8.95 15.01 -2.75
N LEU A 238 -8.03 15.51 -1.94
CA LEU A 238 -6.66 15.78 -2.35
C LEU A 238 -5.92 14.51 -2.82
N ALA A 239 -6.19 13.35 -2.19
CA ALA A 239 -5.63 12.07 -2.60
C ALA A 239 -6.17 11.62 -3.96
N ALA A 240 -7.48 11.81 -4.20
CA ALA A 240 -8.12 11.53 -5.48
C ALA A 240 -7.57 12.44 -6.59
N GLU A 241 -7.51 13.77 -6.36
CA GLU A 241 -6.97 14.74 -7.32
C GLU A 241 -5.52 14.44 -7.73
N ARG A 242 -4.69 13.92 -6.83
CA ARG A 242 -3.31 13.52 -7.12
C ARG A 242 -3.19 12.19 -7.86
N GLY A 243 -4.27 11.42 -8.02
CA GLY A 243 -4.25 10.11 -8.67
C GLY A 243 -3.36 9.07 -7.97
N THR A 244 -3.05 9.26 -6.68
CA THR A 244 -2.14 8.39 -5.92
C THR A 244 -2.85 7.30 -5.13
N GLY A 245 -4.21 7.33 -5.15
CA GLY A 245 -5.05 6.40 -4.42
C GLY A 245 -4.73 6.36 -2.92
N ALA A 246 -4.90 5.20 -2.32
CA ALA A 246 -4.64 5.02 -0.88
C ALA A 246 -3.17 5.29 -0.45
N ARG A 247 -2.19 5.20 -1.36
CA ARG A 247 -0.80 5.56 -1.04
C ARG A 247 -0.65 7.04 -0.71
N GLY A 248 -1.43 7.91 -1.39
CA GLY A 248 -1.44 9.35 -1.14
C GLY A 248 -1.92 9.73 0.25
N LEU A 249 -2.86 8.96 0.82
CA LEU A 249 -3.39 9.23 2.16
C LEU A 249 -2.30 9.25 3.23
N ARG A 250 -1.34 8.32 3.17
CA ARG A 250 -0.23 8.28 4.13
C ARG A 250 0.64 9.53 4.04
N ALA A 251 1.07 9.89 2.83
CA ALA A 251 1.92 11.06 2.62
C ALA A 251 1.24 12.36 3.09
N MET A 252 -0.08 12.50 2.87
CA MET A 252 -0.84 13.65 3.35
C MET A 252 -0.96 13.68 4.86
N MET A 253 -1.27 12.56 5.48
CA MET A 253 -1.30 12.46 6.95
C MET A 253 0.05 12.78 7.57
N GLU A 254 1.14 12.28 6.99
CA GLU A 254 2.50 12.60 7.44
C GLU A 254 2.80 14.10 7.30
N GLN A 255 2.47 14.70 6.16
CA GLN A 255 2.68 16.13 5.93
C GLN A 255 1.95 17.01 6.95
N ILE A 256 0.73 16.64 7.33
CA ILE A 256 -0.10 17.40 8.29
C ILE A 256 0.38 17.16 9.73
N LEU A 257 0.65 15.90 10.09
CA LEU A 257 0.86 15.52 11.49
C LEU A 257 2.32 15.58 11.93
N GLN A 258 3.29 15.50 11.02
CA GLN A 258 4.72 15.49 11.36
C GLN A 258 5.16 16.74 12.18
N PRO A 259 4.79 17.98 11.82
CA PRO A 259 5.13 19.15 12.62
C PRO A 259 4.53 19.07 14.03
N ILE A 260 3.25 18.64 14.11
CA ILE A 260 2.52 18.53 15.37
C ILE A 260 3.16 17.46 16.27
N MET A 261 3.50 16.28 15.70
CA MET A 261 4.17 15.20 16.44
C MET A 261 5.54 15.59 16.97
N PHE A 262 6.22 16.54 16.31
CA PHE A 262 7.50 17.05 16.79
C PHE A 262 7.35 17.92 18.02
N ASP A 263 6.29 18.74 18.10
CA ASP A 263 6.07 19.71 19.17
C ASP A 263 5.36 19.12 20.39
N ILE A 264 4.54 18.08 20.21
CA ILE A 264 3.68 17.51 21.26
C ILE A 264 4.44 16.96 22.47
N PRO A 265 5.58 16.24 22.35
CA PRO A 265 6.29 15.73 23.52
C PRO A 265 6.72 16.81 24.52
N ASP A 266 6.93 18.05 24.04
CA ASP A 266 7.30 19.19 24.86
C ASP A 266 6.07 19.93 25.47
N ARG A 267 4.84 19.53 25.07
CA ARG A 267 3.57 20.16 25.43
C ARG A 267 2.80 19.32 26.44
N THR A 268 3.02 19.55 27.73
CA THR A 268 2.29 18.86 28.82
C THR A 268 0.91 19.46 29.12
N ASP A 269 0.57 20.57 28.47
CA ASP A 269 -0.67 21.31 28.64
C ASP A 269 -1.78 20.87 27.67
N VAL A 270 -1.47 20.06 26.66
CA VAL A 270 -2.40 19.64 25.60
C VAL A 270 -3.04 18.31 25.94
N VAL A 271 -4.37 18.26 25.91
CA VAL A 271 -5.17 17.04 26.13
C VAL A 271 -5.69 16.46 24.81
N SER A 272 -6.04 17.32 23.86
CA SER A 272 -6.56 16.88 22.55
C SER A 272 -6.18 17.89 21.47
N ILE A 273 -6.03 17.35 20.24
CA ILE A 273 -5.74 18.12 19.03
C ILE A 273 -6.85 17.84 18.02
N VAL A 274 -7.45 18.90 17.52
CA VAL A 274 -8.50 18.81 16.49
C VAL A 274 -7.97 19.37 15.19
N ILE A 275 -7.91 18.52 14.19
CA ILE A 275 -7.54 18.85 12.80
C ILE A 275 -8.81 19.16 12.03
N GLY A 276 -8.94 20.39 11.56
CA GLY A 276 -10.03 20.84 10.72
C GLY A 276 -9.66 20.92 9.23
N GLU A 277 -10.65 21.19 8.38
CA GLU A 277 -10.46 21.34 6.94
C GLU A 277 -9.40 22.40 6.59
N ASP A 278 -9.40 23.54 7.28
CA ASP A 278 -8.44 24.62 7.04
C ASP A 278 -6.98 24.19 7.34
N THR A 279 -6.78 23.34 8.34
CA THR A 279 -5.47 22.78 8.61
C THR A 279 -4.97 21.93 7.44
N VAL A 280 -5.88 21.17 6.82
CA VAL A 280 -5.56 20.30 5.69
C VAL A 280 -5.29 21.11 4.42
N LEU A 281 -6.15 22.08 4.09
CA LEU A 281 -6.11 22.80 2.82
C LEU A 281 -5.13 23.98 2.82
N ASN A 282 -5.07 24.71 3.92
CA ASN A 282 -4.36 25.99 4.01
C ASN A 282 -3.15 25.95 4.96
N GLY A 283 -2.90 24.80 5.62
CA GLY A 283 -1.86 24.68 6.62
C GLY A 283 -2.11 25.53 7.87
N ALA A 284 -3.37 25.83 8.18
CA ALA A 284 -3.73 26.54 9.41
C ALA A 284 -3.34 25.74 10.64
N GLU A 285 -3.03 26.43 11.75
CA GLU A 285 -2.74 25.75 12.99
C GLU A 285 -3.91 24.89 13.48
N PRO A 286 -3.65 23.68 13.98
CA PRO A 286 -4.68 22.82 14.55
C PRO A 286 -5.23 23.45 15.85
N ARG A 287 -6.44 23.09 16.19
CA ARG A 287 -7.03 23.53 17.45
C ARG A 287 -6.54 22.64 18.61
N TYR A 288 -5.81 23.24 19.54
CA TYR A 288 -5.37 22.59 20.75
C TYR A 288 -6.44 22.73 21.85
N VAL A 289 -6.79 21.63 22.49
CA VAL A 289 -7.60 21.60 23.71
C VAL A 289 -6.64 21.45 24.87
N LEU A 290 -6.58 22.47 25.71
CA LEU A 290 -5.65 22.50 26.85
C LEU A 290 -6.30 21.89 28.10
N GLN A 291 -5.48 21.35 28.97
CA GLN A 291 -5.92 20.89 30.27
C GLN A 291 -6.45 22.10 31.09
N ALA A 292 -7.59 21.92 31.74
CA ALA A 292 -8.08 22.96 32.66
C ALA A 292 -7.04 23.21 33.76
N PRO A 293 -6.76 24.46 34.09
CA PRO A 293 -5.80 24.75 35.16
C PRO A 293 -6.24 24.08 36.46
N ASP A 294 -5.31 23.35 37.07
CA ASP A 294 -5.56 22.63 38.30
C ASP A 294 -5.94 23.65 39.40
N PRO A 295 -7.13 23.57 40.03
CA PRO A 295 -7.57 24.55 40.99
C PRO A 295 -6.63 24.66 42.20
N GLU A 296 -5.78 23.67 42.49
CA GLU A 296 -4.76 23.70 43.50
C GLU A 296 -3.55 24.58 43.17
N THR A 297 -3.24 24.77 41.86
CA THR A 297 -2.13 25.63 41.44
C THR A 297 -2.48 27.13 41.46
N GLU A 298 -3.76 27.48 41.27
CA GLU A 298 -4.21 28.88 41.42
C GLU A 298 -4.16 29.34 42.88
N THR A 299 -4.53 28.48 43.82
CA THR A 299 -4.46 28.79 45.26
C THR A 299 -3.02 29.05 45.70
N THR A 300 -2.03 28.34 45.16
CA THR A 300 -0.62 28.51 45.52
C THR A 300 0.01 29.78 44.91
N ARG A 301 -0.47 30.25 43.77
CA ARG A 301 -0.03 31.53 43.17
C ARG A 301 -0.64 32.73 43.85
N THR A 302 -1.90 32.67 44.27
CA THR A 302 -2.58 33.74 44.99
C THR A 302 -1.95 33.91 46.39
N VAL A 303 -1.69 32.82 47.12
CA VAL A 303 -1.07 32.85 48.43
C VAL A 303 0.38 33.36 48.37
N LYS A 304 1.16 33.00 47.32
CA LYS A 304 2.52 33.56 47.17
C LYS A 304 2.50 35.04 46.69
N GLY A 305 1.50 35.47 45.97
CA GLY A 305 1.32 36.86 45.55
C GLY A 305 0.98 37.77 46.75
N GLU A 306 0.08 37.35 47.62
CA GLU A 306 -0.32 38.10 48.83
C GLU A 306 0.78 38.14 49.89
N ALA A 307 1.51 37.03 50.07
CA ALA A 307 2.65 36.98 50.99
C ALA A 307 3.79 37.93 50.56
N LYS A 308 4.03 38.08 49.27
CA LYS A 308 5.05 39.00 48.74
C LYS A 308 4.61 40.46 48.75
N ALA A 309 3.33 40.76 48.63
CA ALA A 309 2.76 42.10 48.73
C ALA A 309 2.72 42.59 50.20
N THR A 310 2.51 41.68 51.16
CA THR A 310 2.50 42.00 52.58
C THR A 310 3.92 42.27 53.10
N SER A 311 4.92 41.49 52.64
CA SER A 311 6.31 41.69 53.06
C SER A 311 6.93 43.00 52.50
N LEU A 312 6.52 43.44 51.32
CA LEU A 312 6.96 44.74 50.76
C LEU A 312 6.35 45.94 51.49
N LYS A 313 5.09 45.85 51.97
CA LYS A 313 4.45 46.89 52.75
C LYS A 313 5.01 47.02 54.22
N GLU A 314 5.53 45.95 54.79
CA GLU A 314 6.18 45.99 56.06
C GLU A 314 7.62 46.54 55.98
N ALA A 315 8.34 46.26 54.88
CA ALA A 315 9.69 46.82 54.68
C ALA A 315 9.65 48.34 54.45
N ASP A 316 8.65 48.88 53.79
CA ASP A 316 8.47 50.36 53.60
C ASP A 316 8.03 51.09 54.87
N ARG A 317 7.43 50.38 55.84
CA ARG A 317 7.06 50.99 57.13
C ARG A 317 8.21 51.02 58.15
N GLN A 318 9.28 50.27 57.98
CA GLN A 318 10.47 50.30 58.85
C GLN A 318 11.55 51.27 58.36
N ALA A 319 11.40 51.83 57.14
CA ALA A 319 12.35 52.75 56.55
C ALA A 319 11.88 54.22 56.58
N ALA A 320 10.74 54.54 57.20
CA ALA A 320 10.21 55.87 57.50
C ALA A 320 10.19 56.11 59.06
#